data_1b5feedeaa53c3e068d4fff714e1ea86
#
_entry.id   1b5feedeaa53c3e068d4fff714e1ea86
#
_cell.length_a   1.000
_cell.length_b   1.000
_cell.length_c   1.000
_cell.angle_alpha   90.00
_cell.angle_beta   90.00
_cell.angle_gamma   90.00
#
_symmetry.space_group_name_H-M   'P 1'
#
loop_
_entity.id
_entity.type
_entity.pdbx_description
1 polymer ?
#
loop_
_entity_poly.entity_id
_entity_poly.type
_entity_poly.pdbx_seq_one_letter_code
_entity_poly.pdbx_strand_id
1 'polypeptide(L)'
;MEVNPDDYDALMIAGGRAPEHLRLDNRLIEVVRSFAAERKPIAAICHAAQILAAADVIRGRRVSAYAACAPEVRLAGGEYAETPPDGAIRDDNLVTGFAWPAHPRFLALFLDVLGTRVLL
;
A
#
# COMPACT_ATOMS: atom_id res chain seq x y z
N MET A 1 18.72 -2.97 8.52
CA MET A 1 18.01 -1.84 7.93
C MET A 1 17.98 -0.68 8.93
N GLU A 2 18.53 0.46 8.51
CA GLU A 2 18.67 1.61 9.38
C GLU A 2 17.73 2.76 8.93
N VAL A 3 16.46 2.43 8.78
CA VAL A 3 15.45 3.41 8.41
C VAL A 3 14.74 3.90 9.67
N ASN A 4 14.74 5.20 9.88
CA ASN A 4 13.95 5.82 10.92
C ASN A 4 12.65 6.37 10.29
N PRO A 5 11.48 5.78 10.60
CA PRO A 5 10.21 6.24 10.03
C PRO A 5 9.90 7.71 10.31
N ASP A 6 10.45 8.26 11.40
CA ASP A 6 10.20 9.65 11.77
C ASP A 6 10.83 10.65 10.78
N ASP A 7 11.81 10.19 10.00
CA ASP A 7 12.49 11.04 9.01
C ASP A 7 11.70 11.18 7.70
N TYR A 8 10.59 10.46 7.55
CA TYR A 8 9.84 10.42 6.29
C TYR A 8 8.36 10.74 6.50
N ASP A 9 7.75 11.31 5.48
CA ASP A 9 6.34 11.74 5.53
C ASP A 9 5.37 10.71 4.96
N ALA A 10 5.87 9.78 4.16
CA ALA A 10 5.02 8.79 3.48
C ALA A 10 5.83 7.55 3.11
N LEU A 11 5.12 6.46 2.84
CA LEU A 11 5.71 5.18 2.47
C LEU A 11 5.09 4.68 1.17
N MET A 12 5.93 4.30 0.21
CA MET A 12 5.50 3.60 -0.99
C MET A 12 6.09 2.20 -1.00
N ILE A 13 5.25 1.21 -1.26
CA ILE A 13 5.65 -0.19 -1.31
C ILE A 13 5.45 -0.71 -2.73
N ALA A 14 6.55 -1.07 -3.37
CA ALA A 14 6.52 -1.61 -4.73
C ALA A 14 6.06 -3.07 -4.74
N GLY A 15 5.62 -3.52 -5.90
CA GLY A 15 5.15 -4.89 -6.10
C GLY A 15 6.25 -5.85 -6.53
N GLY A 16 5.91 -6.72 -7.47
CA GLY A 16 6.76 -7.82 -7.89
C GLY A 16 6.67 -8.98 -6.93
N ARG A 17 7.72 -9.79 -6.85
CA ARG A 17 7.75 -10.95 -5.95
C ARG A 17 8.42 -10.66 -4.61
N ALA A 18 9.08 -9.52 -4.49
CA ALA A 18 9.76 -9.15 -3.25
C ALA A 18 8.83 -9.12 -2.02
N PRO A 19 7.57 -8.65 -2.11
CA PRO A 19 6.68 -8.65 -0.95
C PRO A 19 6.47 -10.02 -0.32
N GLU A 20 6.48 -11.07 -1.11
CA GLU A 20 6.36 -12.45 -0.63
C GLU A 20 7.44 -12.79 0.40
N HIS A 21 8.62 -12.25 0.23
CA HIS A 21 9.76 -12.47 1.12
C HIS A 21 9.89 -11.36 2.17
N LEU A 22 9.70 -10.11 1.76
CA LEU A 22 9.86 -8.96 2.65
C LEU A 22 8.87 -8.96 3.81
N ARG A 23 7.70 -9.54 3.62
CA ARG A 23 6.71 -9.68 4.70
C ARG A 23 7.19 -10.51 5.88
N LEU A 24 8.26 -11.28 5.70
CA LEU A 24 8.88 -12.08 6.75
C LEU A 24 9.89 -11.30 7.59
N ASP A 25 10.25 -10.10 7.15
CA ASP A 25 11.21 -9.25 7.85
C ASP A 25 10.49 -8.42 8.92
N ASN A 26 10.71 -8.76 10.17
CA ASN A 26 10.05 -8.10 11.29
C ASN A 26 10.37 -6.61 11.38
N ARG A 27 11.57 -6.20 10.97
CA ARG A 27 11.96 -4.79 11.01
C ARG A 27 11.19 -3.98 9.98
N LEU A 28 11.00 -4.54 8.79
CA LEU A 28 10.19 -3.90 7.75
C LEU A 28 8.73 -3.80 8.19
N ILE A 29 8.19 -4.85 8.79
CA ILE A 29 6.82 -4.85 9.32
C ILE A 29 6.65 -3.75 10.39
N GLU A 30 7.61 -3.59 11.29
CA GLU A 30 7.58 -2.52 12.28
C GLU A 30 7.59 -1.13 11.65
N VAL A 31 8.36 -0.94 10.57
CA VAL A 31 8.36 0.33 9.82
C VAL A 31 6.97 0.61 9.27
N VAL A 32 6.35 -0.38 8.62
CA VAL A 32 5.00 -0.23 8.06
C VAL A 32 3.99 0.13 9.16
N ARG A 33 4.06 -0.55 10.29
CA ARG A 33 3.19 -0.28 11.45
C ARG A 33 3.37 1.14 11.98
N SER A 34 4.61 1.64 12.02
CA SER A 34 4.89 3.01 12.44
C SER A 34 4.21 4.04 11.55
N PHE A 35 4.30 3.88 10.22
CA PHE A 35 3.64 4.78 9.28
C PHE A 35 2.12 4.75 9.47
N ALA A 36 1.56 3.56 9.64
CA ALA A 36 0.11 3.40 9.84
C ALA A 36 -0.35 4.02 11.17
N ALA A 37 0.39 3.80 12.25
CA ALA A 37 0.05 4.32 13.57
C ALA A 37 0.04 5.85 13.60
N GLU A 38 0.96 6.50 12.88
CA GLU A 38 1.03 7.94 12.77
C GLU A 38 0.14 8.50 11.64
N ARG A 39 -0.63 7.65 10.99
CA ARG A 39 -1.55 8.01 9.90
C ARG A 39 -0.84 8.70 8.73
N LYS A 40 0.42 8.38 8.52
CA LYS A 40 1.17 8.86 7.36
C LYS A 40 0.65 8.16 6.10
N PRO A 41 0.66 8.84 4.95
CA PRO A 41 0.23 8.23 3.70
C PRO A 41 1.03 6.98 3.35
N ILE A 42 0.31 5.94 2.94
CA ILE A 42 0.91 4.69 2.46
C ILE A 42 0.34 4.38 1.08
N ALA A 43 1.21 4.07 0.15
CA ALA A 43 0.85 3.59 -1.18
C ALA A 43 1.43 2.20 -1.39
N ALA A 44 0.62 1.26 -1.85
CA ALA A 44 1.03 -0.12 -2.07
C ALA A 44 0.38 -0.67 -3.33
N ILE A 45 1.16 -1.36 -4.16
CA ILE A 45 0.67 -1.85 -5.44
C ILE A 45 0.95 -3.35 -5.62
N CYS A 46 0.05 -4.03 -6.32
CA CYS A 46 0.21 -5.42 -6.73
C CYS A 46 0.35 -6.33 -5.50
N HIS A 47 1.43 -7.09 -5.41
CA HIS A 47 1.69 -8.00 -4.27
C HIS A 47 2.10 -7.28 -2.99
N ALA A 48 2.30 -5.96 -3.03
CA ALA A 48 2.62 -5.21 -1.82
C ALA A 48 1.54 -5.32 -0.74
N ALA A 49 0.31 -5.67 -1.12
CA ALA A 49 -0.76 -5.97 -0.18
C ALA A 49 -0.39 -7.08 0.81
N GLN A 50 0.49 -8.00 0.43
CA GLN A 50 0.97 -9.05 1.32
C GLN A 50 1.71 -8.48 2.53
N ILE A 51 2.47 -7.40 2.31
CA ILE A 51 3.16 -6.70 3.41
C ILE A 51 2.16 -6.00 4.31
N LEU A 52 1.17 -5.32 3.72
CA LEU A 52 0.11 -4.65 4.49
C LEU A 52 -0.68 -5.64 5.34
N ALA A 53 -1.01 -6.80 4.77
CA ALA A 53 -1.71 -7.87 5.48
C ALA A 53 -0.87 -8.40 6.65
N ALA A 54 0.42 -8.67 6.41
CA ALA A 54 1.33 -9.15 7.44
C ALA A 54 1.51 -8.13 8.57
N ALA A 55 1.48 -6.84 8.25
CA ALA A 55 1.59 -5.77 9.24
C ALA A 55 0.30 -5.51 10.02
N ASP A 56 -0.80 -6.12 9.60
CA ASP A 56 -2.14 -5.95 10.22
C ASP A 56 -2.58 -4.46 10.24
N VAL A 57 -2.43 -3.79 9.11
CA VAL A 57 -2.74 -2.34 8.99
C VAL A 57 -3.92 -2.05 8.06
N ILE A 58 -4.60 -3.08 7.54
CA ILE A 58 -5.68 -2.90 6.57
C ILE A 58 -7.06 -3.34 7.08
N ARG A 59 -7.18 -3.65 8.35
CA ARG A 59 -8.46 -4.06 8.92
C ARG A 59 -9.50 -2.95 8.74
N GLY A 60 -10.64 -3.30 8.12
CA GLY A 60 -11.70 -2.35 7.83
C GLY A 60 -11.39 -1.37 6.68
N ARG A 61 -10.26 -1.54 5.99
CA ARG A 61 -9.86 -0.66 4.88
C ARG A 61 -10.22 -1.28 3.53
N ARG A 62 -10.51 -0.41 2.56
CA ARG A 62 -10.69 -0.84 1.16
C ARG A 62 -9.32 -0.91 0.49
N VAL A 63 -9.01 -2.05 -0.11
CA VAL A 63 -7.70 -2.33 -0.68
C VAL A 63 -7.84 -2.93 -2.07
N SER A 64 -7.20 -2.32 -3.07
CA SER A 64 -6.96 -2.93 -4.36
C SER A 64 -5.59 -3.59 -4.36
N ALA A 65 -5.47 -4.70 -5.04
CA ALA A 65 -4.21 -5.43 -5.17
C ALA A 65 -4.28 -6.34 -6.39
N TYR A 66 -3.16 -6.97 -6.72
CA TYR A 66 -3.19 -8.05 -7.68
C TYR A 66 -4.20 -9.11 -7.22
N ALA A 67 -5.00 -9.62 -8.17
CA ALA A 67 -6.15 -10.46 -7.83
C ALA A 67 -5.81 -11.66 -6.95
N ALA A 68 -4.64 -12.24 -7.13
CA ALA A 68 -4.20 -13.39 -6.33
C ALA A 68 -4.00 -13.03 -4.84
N CYS A 69 -3.91 -11.75 -4.50
CA CYS A 69 -3.77 -11.29 -3.11
C CYS A 69 -5.13 -11.08 -2.42
N ALA A 70 -6.24 -11.21 -3.14
CA ALA A 70 -7.56 -10.99 -2.57
C ALA A 70 -7.82 -11.84 -1.31
N PRO A 71 -7.49 -13.15 -1.28
CA PRO A 71 -7.68 -13.94 -0.07
C PRO A 71 -6.92 -13.40 1.12
N GLU A 72 -5.66 -12.96 0.91
CA GLU A 72 -4.82 -12.42 1.99
C GLU A 72 -5.39 -11.11 2.54
N VAL A 73 -5.89 -10.25 1.65
CA VAL A 73 -6.53 -9.00 2.06
C VAL A 73 -7.75 -9.29 2.95
N ARG A 74 -8.59 -10.22 2.54
CA ARG A 74 -9.80 -10.59 3.29
C ARG A 74 -9.47 -11.23 4.63
N LEU A 75 -8.49 -12.12 4.67
CA LEU A 75 -8.04 -12.76 5.92
C LEU A 75 -7.47 -11.74 6.90
N ALA A 76 -6.86 -10.68 6.41
CA ALA A 76 -6.35 -9.59 7.23
C ALA A 76 -7.42 -8.58 7.65
N GLY A 77 -8.68 -8.83 7.32
CA GLY A 77 -9.82 -7.99 7.70
C GLY A 77 -10.07 -6.81 6.76
N GLY A 78 -9.38 -6.74 5.63
CA GLY A 78 -9.61 -5.72 4.62
C GLY A 78 -10.76 -6.06 3.69
N GLU A 79 -11.31 -5.04 3.05
CA GLU A 79 -12.29 -5.18 1.99
C GLU A 79 -11.55 -5.13 0.65
N TYR A 80 -11.51 -6.26 -0.06
CA TYR A 80 -10.87 -6.29 -1.36
C TYR A 80 -11.73 -5.55 -2.38
N ALA A 81 -11.21 -4.45 -2.92
CA ALA A 81 -11.88 -3.67 -3.94
C ALA A 81 -11.45 -4.18 -5.32
N GLU A 82 -12.37 -4.80 -6.03
CA GLU A 82 -12.10 -5.24 -7.39
C GLU A 82 -11.94 -4.01 -8.29
N THR A 83 -10.81 -3.96 -9.00
CA THR A 83 -10.54 -2.91 -9.98
C THR A 83 -10.07 -3.57 -11.27
N PRO A 84 -10.23 -2.90 -12.42
CA PRO A 84 -9.56 -3.37 -13.63
C PRO A 84 -8.03 -3.32 -13.44
N PRO A 85 -7.26 -4.00 -14.33
CA PRO A 85 -5.80 -4.05 -14.19
C PRO A 85 -5.10 -2.69 -14.14
N ASP A 86 -5.70 -1.64 -14.71
CA ASP A 86 -5.21 -0.28 -14.68
C ASP A 86 -5.83 0.56 -13.54
N GLY A 87 -6.54 -0.09 -12.63
CA GLY A 87 -7.25 0.58 -11.55
C GLY A 87 -6.45 0.74 -10.26
N ALA A 88 -6.73 1.82 -9.58
CA ALA A 88 -6.22 2.11 -8.24
C ALA A 88 -7.31 2.82 -7.45
N ILE A 89 -7.24 2.71 -6.14
CA ILE A 89 -8.21 3.34 -5.24
C ILE A 89 -7.50 4.08 -4.11
N ARG A 90 -8.24 4.99 -3.51
CA ARG A 90 -7.83 5.69 -2.31
C ARG A 90 -8.84 5.44 -1.21
N ASP A 91 -8.36 5.05 -0.03
CA ASP A 91 -9.14 4.99 1.19
C ASP A 91 -8.44 5.87 2.23
N ASP A 92 -8.91 7.11 2.38
CA ASP A 92 -8.30 8.13 3.23
C ASP A 92 -6.82 8.33 2.85
N ASN A 93 -5.90 7.91 3.70
CA ASN A 93 -4.45 8.05 3.47
C ASN A 93 -3.80 6.79 2.88
N LEU A 94 -4.59 5.80 2.51
CA LEU A 94 -4.11 4.57 1.89
C LEU A 94 -4.45 4.56 0.41
N VAL A 95 -3.44 4.44 -0.44
CA VAL A 95 -3.59 4.30 -1.89
C VAL A 95 -3.12 2.93 -2.30
N THR A 96 -3.95 2.19 -3.00
CA THR A 96 -3.60 0.85 -3.47
C THR A 96 -3.97 0.67 -4.93
N GLY A 97 -3.23 -0.18 -5.63
CA GLY A 97 -3.42 -0.43 -7.04
C GLY A 97 -3.26 -1.89 -7.41
N PHE A 98 -3.86 -2.27 -8.54
CA PHE A 98 -3.91 -3.65 -9.01
C PHE A 98 -2.52 -4.18 -9.39
N ALA A 99 -1.88 -3.54 -10.38
CA ALA A 99 -0.59 -3.97 -10.91
C ALA A 99 0.05 -2.85 -11.73
N TRP A 100 1.14 -3.16 -12.44
CA TRP A 100 1.89 -2.16 -13.20
C TRP A 100 1.04 -1.33 -14.18
N PRO A 101 -0.03 -1.83 -14.85
CA PRO A 101 -0.86 -0.96 -15.69
C PRO A 101 -1.56 0.16 -14.91
N ALA A 102 -1.65 0.02 -13.59
CA ALA A 102 -2.29 1.01 -12.73
C ALA A 102 -1.34 2.14 -12.30
N HIS A 103 -0.05 2.09 -12.66
CA HIS A 103 0.92 3.09 -12.20
C HIS A 103 0.46 4.54 -12.41
N PRO A 104 -0.07 4.94 -13.58
CA PRO A 104 -0.49 6.34 -13.74
C PRO A 104 -1.58 6.75 -12.73
N ARG A 105 -2.59 5.91 -12.57
CA ARG A 105 -3.69 6.20 -11.64
C ARG A 105 -3.21 6.16 -10.18
N PHE A 106 -2.41 5.14 -9.86
CA PHE A 106 -1.85 4.93 -8.53
C PHE A 106 -0.99 6.12 -8.10
N LEU A 107 -0.08 6.55 -8.97
CA LEU A 107 0.80 7.68 -8.67
C LEU A 107 0.01 9.00 -8.58
N ALA A 108 -0.98 9.20 -9.45
CA ALA A 108 -1.82 10.40 -9.38
C ALA A 108 -2.55 10.49 -8.04
N LEU A 109 -3.13 9.38 -7.57
CA LEU A 109 -3.82 9.34 -6.28
C LEU A 109 -2.84 9.58 -5.12
N PHE A 110 -1.65 9.00 -5.19
CA PHE A 110 -0.66 9.18 -4.14
C PHE A 110 -0.17 10.63 -4.05
N LEU A 111 0.12 11.24 -5.19
CA LEU A 111 0.50 12.66 -5.24
C LEU A 111 -0.60 13.55 -4.66
N ASP A 112 -1.86 13.21 -4.95
CA ASP A 112 -3.01 13.94 -4.41
C ASP A 112 -3.06 13.84 -2.87
N VAL A 113 -2.86 12.63 -2.33
CA VAL A 113 -2.81 12.42 -0.87
C VAL A 113 -1.68 13.23 -0.23
N LEU A 114 -0.55 13.32 -0.92
CA LEU A 114 0.61 14.10 -0.44
C LEU A 114 0.39 15.61 -0.56
N GLY A 115 -0.68 16.06 -1.21
CA GLY A 115 -0.94 17.48 -1.44
C GLY A 115 -0.10 18.10 -2.55
N THR A 116 0.53 17.27 -3.39
CA THR A 116 1.34 17.72 -4.50
C THR A 116 0.48 18.30 -5.61
N ARG A 117 0.89 19.43 -6.15
CA ARG A 117 0.22 20.07 -7.28
C ARG A 117 1.22 20.30 -8.41
N VAL A 118 0.77 20.07 -9.64
CA VAL A 118 1.55 20.39 -10.84
C VAL A 118 1.02 21.70 -11.38
N LEU A 119 1.87 22.71 -11.42
CA LEU A 119 1.55 24.02 -12.00
C LEU A 119 2.10 24.05 -13.43
N LEU A 120 1.21 24.21 -14.40
CA LEU A 120 1.56 24.30 -15.82
C LEU A 120 1.63 25.76 -16.26
#